data_7fca238f71c3bf837301f2a1d3b3463c
#
_entry.id   7fca238f71c3bf837301f2a1d3b3463c
#
_cell.length_a   1.000
_cell.length_b   1.000
_cell.length_c   1.000
_cell.angle_alpha   90.00
_cell.angle_beta   90.00
_cell.angle_gamma   90.00
#
_symmetry.space_group_name_H-M   'P 1'
#
loop_
_entity.id
_entity.type
_entity.pdbx_description
1 polymer ?
#
loop_
_entity_poly.entity_id
_entity_poly.type
_entity_poly.pdbx_seq_one_letter_code
_entity_poly.pdbx_strand_id
1 'polypeptide(L)'
;SLTLIVILSLIVMAISIGFTVMTTRFVVNSLSKLQQGILGFFSFLNGESKSATLIDLKSNDEFGEIAKVINQNIEKTESSIKKDDEFIHATELFIKELSSGNMLAKIEVEPDTQNLKVLKELLIKMQHYLEHTIARDINRLLFVIDSFKKYDFTARFPNPYAKIAVAMNELGDEISALLRQSYGTGLMLENSSQELLENVNILNQSSNSAAASLEETAAALEEITSTVISNANNVELMTRFSNEVSNSAKKGQQLANQTTNAMDEINNQVNRINEAIAVIDQIAFQTNILS
;
A
#
# COMPACT_ATOMS: atom_id res chain seq x y z
N SER A 1 10.15 30.88 85.38
CA SER A 1 9.03 30.50 84.49
C SER A 1 9.14 31.14 83.07
N LEU A 2 9.70 32.33 82.93
CA LEU A 2 9.89 32.99 81.63
C LEU A 2 10.91 32.22 80.75
N THR A 3 12.01 31.78 81.32
CA THR A 3 13.03 30.96 80.67
C THR A 3 12.52 29.62 80.13
N LEU A 4 11.58 29.01 80.86
CA LEU A 4 11.00 27.75 80.41
C LEU A 4 10.07 27.93 79.22
N ILE A 5 9.34 29.02 79.15
CA ILE A 5 8.48 29.40 78.00
C ILE A 5 9.33 29.69 76.80
N VAL A 6 10.44 30.43 76.94
CA VAL A 6 11.38 30.72 75.83
C VAL A 6 12.02 29.40 75.29
N ILE A 7 12.49 28.52 76.16
CA ILE A 7 13.01 27.22 75.76
C ILE A 7 11.99 26.40 75.03
N LEU A 8 10.75 26.32 75.55
CA LEU A 8 9.68 25.58 74.89
C LEU A 8 9.32 26.16 73.53
N SER A 9 9.29 27.48 73.42
CA SER A 9 9.02 28.16 72.10
C SER A 9 10.14 27.90 71.09
N LEU A 10 11.42 27.88 71.53
CA LEU A 10 12.55 27.54 70.65
C LEU A 10 12.50 26.06 70.19
N ILE A 11 12.11 25.15 71.05
CA ILE A 11 11.95 23.73 70.70
C ILE A 11 10.82 23.59 69.71
N VAL A 12 9.64 24.20 69.93
CA VAL A 12 8.52 24.17 69.01
C VAL A 12 8.89 24.80 67.66
N MET A 13 9.64 25.93 67.68
CA MET A 13 10.14 26.54 66.48
C MET A 13 11.12 25.65 65.70
N ALA A 14 12.04 24.96 66.38
CA ALA A 14 12.99 24.02 65.79
C ALA A 14 12.28 22.81 65.19
N ILE A 15 11.29 22.23 65.91
CA ILE A 15 10.45 21.14 65.43
C ILE A 15 9.66 21.59 64.20
N SER A 16 9.04 22.78 64.23
CA SER A 16 8.29 23.33 63.11
C SER A 16 9.16 23.56 61.90
N ILE A 17 10.36 24.13 62.07
CA ILE A 17 11.35 24.29 60.96
C ILE A 17 11.78 22.91 60.45
N GLY A 18 12.11 21.99 61.31
CA GLY A 18 12.47 20.62 60.94
C GLY A 18 11.40 19.92 60.13
N PHE A 19 10.15 20.02 60.61
CA PHE A 19 8.98 19.47 59.95
C PHE A 19 8.75 20.14 58.58
N THR A 20 8.85 21.46 58.50
CA THR A 20 8.70 22.21 57.25
C THR A 20 9.80 21.82 56.24
N VAL A 21 11.06 21.72 56.67
CA VAL A 21 12.16 21.30 55.82
C VAL A 21 11.96 19.85 55.34
N MET A 22 11.54 18.96 56.22
CA MET A 22 11.30 17.56 55.90
C MET A 22 10.15 17.42 54.89
N THR A 23 9.02 18.08 55.10
CA THR A 23 7.86 18.05 54.20
C THR A 23 8.19 18.69 52.86
N THR A 24 8.91 19.82 52.86
CA THR A 24 9.34 20.49 51.61
C THR A 24 10.27 19.58 50.81
N ARG A 25 11.25 18.97 51.48
CA ARG A 25 12.18 18.03 50.78
C ARG A 25 11.43 16.81 50.23
N PHE A 26 10.47 16.26 50.99
CA PHE A 26 9.65 15.16 50.57
C PHE A 26 8.84 15.50 49.29
N VAL A 27 8.13 16.63 49.35
CA VAL A 27 7.31 17.09 48.21
C VAL A 27 8.18 17.38 46.98
N VAL A 28 9.29 18.13 47.15
CA VAL A 28 10.19 18.45 46.06
C VAL A 28 10.82 17.21 45.46
N ASN A 29 11.22 16.22 46.27
CA ASN A 29 11.78 14.98 45.78
C ASN A 29 10.76 14.14 45.01
N SER A 30 9.53 14.01 45.55
CA SER A 30 8.44 13.31 44.88
C SER A 30 8.08 13.97 43.54
N LEU A 31 7.99 15.30 43.54
CA LEU A 31 7.73 16.06 42.32
C LEU A 31 8.84 15.92 41.27
N SER A 32 10.10 15.96 41.73
CA SER A 32 11.27 15.75 40.86
C SER A 32 11.28 14.36 40.21
N LYS A 33 10.92 13.32 40.98
CA LYS A 33 10.81 11.94 40.45
C LYS A 33 9.67 11.81 39.44
N LEU A 34 8.52 12.40 39.69
CA LEU A 34 7.41 12.47 38.76
C LEU A 34 7.83 13.20 37.48
N GLN A 35 8.45 14.38 37.64
CA GLN A 35 8.96 15.17 36.50
C GLN A 35 9.95 14.35 35.64
N GLN A 36 10.94 13.70 36.28
CA GLN A 36 11.90 12.88 35.55
C GLN A 36 11.27 11.71 34.80
N GLY A 37 10.32 11.02 35.46
CA GLY A 37 9.61 9.92 34.82
C GLY A 37 8.76 10.38 33.63
N ILE A 38 8.06 11.49 33.79
CA ILE A 38 7.27 12.11 32.72
C ILE A 38 8.18 12.54 31.56
N LEU A 39 9.31 13.20 31.85
CA LEU A 39 10.26 13.58 30.80
C LEU A 39 10.86 12.34 30.11
N GLY A 40 11.20 11.29 30.86
CA GLY A 40 11.65 10.02 30.30
C GLY A 40 10.59 9.38 29.38
N PHE A 41 9.31 9.46 29.79
CA PHE A 41 8.21 9.00 28.94
C PHE A 41 8.05 9.83 27.65
N PHE A 42 8.19 11.14 27.75
CA PHE A 42 8.15 11.99 26.55
C PHE A 42 9.35 11.75 25.62
N SER A 43 10.54 11.54 26.15
CA SER A 43 11.69 11.13 25.35
C SER A 43 11.47 9.81 24.63
N PHE A 44 10.77 8.85 25.28
CA PHE A 44 10.35 7.61 24.64
C PHE A 44 9.31 7.89 23.51
N LEU A 45 8.30 8.71 23.78
CA LEU A 45 7.28 9.06 22.76
C LEU A 45 7.87 9.81 21.56
N ASN A 46 8.90 10.62 21.79
CA ASN A 46 9.61 11.35 20.72
C ASN A 46 10.63 10.48 19.97
N GLY A 47 10.78 9.21 20.35
CA GLY A 47 11.75 8.30 19.73
C GLY A 47 13.21 8.52 20.15
N GLU A 48 13.46 9.36 21.16
CA GLU A 48 14.81 9.61 21.71
C GLU A 48 15.29 8.47 22.63
N SER A 49 14.36 7.66 23.12
CA SER A 49 14.61 6.48 23.94
C SER A 49 13.87 5.25 23.38
N LYS A 50 14.50 4.07 23.51
CA LYS A 50 13.92 2.80 23.03
C LYS A 50 12.91 2.17 23.98
N SER A 51 12.88 2.60 25.22
CA SER A 51 11.96 2.08 26.25
C SER A 51 11.52 3.22 27.16
N ALA A 52 10.29 3.10 27.65
CA ALA A 52 9.77 4.01 28.63
C ALA A 52 10.34 3.69 30.03
N THR A 53 10.70 4.73 30.76
CA THR A 53 11.16 4.59 32.13
C THR A 53 9.99 4.78 33.08
N LEU A 54 9.71 3.78 33.90
CA LEU A 54 8.68 3.87 34.94
C LEU A 54 9.12 4.80 36.07
N ILE A 55 8.16 5.47 36.67
CA ILE A 55 8.38 6.34 37.82
C ILE A 55 8.60 5.48 39.06
N ASP A 56 9.83 5.48 39.60
CA ASP A 56 10.14 4.79 40.84
C ASP A 56 9.80 5.68 42.07
N LEU A 57 8.53 5.77 42.35
CA LEU A 57 8.01 6.48 43.52
C LEU A 57 7.08 5.55 44.33
N LYS A 58 7.63 4.95 45.39
CA LYS A 58 6.89 4.09 46.34
C LYS A 58 6.47 4.94 47.51
N SER A 59 5.33 5.63 47.39
CA SER A 59 4.70 6.38 48.46
C SER A 59 3.24 5.93 48.56
N ASN A 60 2.68 6.00 49.78
CA ASN A 60 1.26 5.69 50.05
C ASN A 60 0.41 6.96 50.12
N ASP A 61 0.86 8.02 49.46
CA ASP A 61 0.19 9.32 49.39
C ASP A 61 -0.27 9.61 47.96
N GLU A 62 -0.76 10.80 47.70
CA GLU A 62 -1.26 11.26 46.41
C GLU A 62 -0.18 11.19 45.30
N PHE A 63 1.08 11.41 45.67
CA PHE A 63 2.19 11.31 44.69
C PHE A 63 2.44 9.87 44.25
N GLY A 64 2.30 8.91 45.18
CA GLY A 64 2.40 7.49 44.87
C GLY A 64 1.24 7.00 44.00
N GLU A 65 0.03 7.50 44.29
CA GLU A 65 -1.15 7.20 43.46
C GLU A 65 -0.99 7.77 42.03
N ILE A 66 -0.55 9.00 41.90
CA ILE A 66 -0.25 9.65 40.62
C ILE A 66 0.81 8.85 39.87
N ALA A 67 1.92 8.47 40.53
CA ALA A 67 2.98 7.67 39.90
C ALA A 67 2.46 6.33 39.38
N LYS A 68 1.59 5.66 40.16
CA LYS A 68 0.94 4.39 39.79
C LYS A 68 0.08 4.56 38.52
N VAL A 69 -0.77 5.58 38.51
CA VAL A 69 -1.66 5.86 37.37
C VAL A 69 -0.83 6.20 36.13
N ILE A 70 0.22 7.02 36.27
CA ILE A 70 1.11 7.36 35.16
C ILE A 70 1.84 6.11 34.67
N ASN A 71 2.41 5.27 35.54
CA ASN A 71 3.08 4.04 35.17
C ASN A 71 2.17 3.08 34.41
N GLN A 72 0.93 2.92 34.84
CA GLN A 72 -0.07 2.12 34.12
C GLN A 72 -0.33 2.66 32.70
N ASN A 73 -0.38 3.99 32.55
CA ASN A 73 -0.54 4.59 31.23
C ASN A 73 0.75 4.46 30.38
N ILE A 74 1.92 4.56 31.00
CA ILE A 74 3.22 4.31 30.34
C ILE A 74 3.26 2.88 29.77
N GLU A 75 3.00 1.87 30.62
CA GLU A 75 2.99 0.46 30.22
C GLU A 75 1.98 0.19 29.09
N LYS A 76 0.78 0.75 29.22
CA LYS A 76 -0.24 0.63 28.18
C LYS A 76 0.21 1.28 26.88
N THR A 77 0.79 2.46 26.93
CA THR A 77 1.26 3.19 25.74
C THR A 77 2.45 2.50 25.11
N GLU A 78 3.40 2.00 25.89
CA GLU A 78 4.54 1.22 25.41
C GLU A 78 4.07 -0.05 24.68
N SER A 79 3.12 -0.78 25.28
CA SER A 79 2.49 -1.95 24.65
C SER A 79 1.79 -1.59 23.34
N SER A 80 1.08 -0.45 23.32
CA SER A 80 0.39 0.05 22.12
C SER A 80 1.39 0.40 21.02
N ILE A 81 2.43 1.15 21.34
CA ILE A 81 3.50 1.52 20.38
C ILE A 81 4.16 0.27 19.82
N LYS A 82 4.45 -0.72 20.66
CA LYS A 82 5.06 -1.97 20.21
C LYS A 82 4.18 -2.71 19.19
N LYS A 83 2.89 -2.80 19.45
CA LYS A 83 1.95 -3.41 18.48
C LYS A 83 1.85 -2.60 17.20
N ASP A 84 1.88 -1.29 17.32
CA ASP A 84 1.85 -0.38 16.18
C ASP A 84 3.13 -0.50 15.34
N ASP A 85 4.30 -0.65 15.95
CA ASP A 85 5.56 -0.93 15.27
C ASP A 85 5.55 -2.31 14.56
N GLU A 86 5.03 -3.33 15.25
CA GLU A 86 4.85 -4.67 14.65
C GLU A 86 3.92 -4.60 13.42
N PHE A 87 2.86 -3.79 13.50
CA PHE A 87 1.97 -3.55 12.38
C PHE A 87 2.67 -2.78 11.23
N ILE A 88 3.47 -1.76 11.55
CA ILE A 88 4.24 -1.01 10.55
C ILE A 88 5.18 -1.95 9.80
N HIS A 89 5.89 -2.80 10.53
CA HIS A 89 6.79 -3.79 9.92
C HIS A 89 6.02 -4.83 9.07
N ALA A 90 4.91 -5.33 9.57
CA ALA A 90 4.03 -6.22 8.79
C ALA A 90 3.49 -5.53 7.52
N THR A 91 3.20 -4.22 7.62
CA THR A 91 2.76 -3.40 6.48
C THR A 91 3.87 -3.23 5.45
N GLU A 92 5.12 -3.05 5.89
CA GLU A 92 6.27 -3.00 4.98
C GLU A 92 6.42 -4.31 4.19
N LEU A 93 6.33 -5.46 4.86
CA LEU A 93 6.35 -6.77 4.22
C LEU A 93 5.17 -6.94 3.25
N PHE A 94 4.00 -6.54 3.67
CA PHE A 94 2.79 -6.56 2.83
C PHE A 94 2.97 -5.72 1.55
N ILE A 95 3.48 -4.49 1.67
CA ILE A 95 3.76 -3.62 0.52
C ILE A 95 4.83 -4.25 -0.38
N LYS A 96 5.84 -4.88 0.19
CA LYS A 96 6.88 -5.58 -0.56
C LYS A 96 6.30 -6.74 -1.37
N GLU A 97 5.44 -7.54 -0.77
CA GLU A 97 4.72 -8.63 -1.45
C GLU A 97 3.83 -8.09 -2.58
N LEU A 98 3.05 -7.04 -2.32
CA LEU A 98 2.25 -6.38 -3.36
C LEU A 98 3.13 -5.86 -4.50
N SER A 99 4.25 -5.23 -4.16
CA SER A 99 5.21 -4.68 -5.14
C SER A 99 5.90 -5.78 -5.95
N SER A 100 6.03 -6.98 -5.39
CA SER A 100 6.52 -8.17 -6.11
C SER A 100 5.47 -8.80 -7.03
N GLY A 101 4.23 -8.29 -6.98
CA GLY A 101 3.13 -8.77 -7.82
C GLY A 101 2.17 -9.74 -7.12
N ASN A 102 2.40 -10.09 -5.85
CA ASN A 102 1.52 -10.96 -5.07
C ASN A 102 0.36 -10.16 -4.46
N MET A 103 -0.80 -10.16 -5.13
CA MET A 103 -2.00 -9.48 -4.64
C MET A 103 -2.79 -10.28 -3.60
N LEU A 104 -2.34 -11.48 -3.22
CA LEU A 104 -2.93 -12.28 -2.16
C LEU A 104 -2.27 -12.06 -0.79
N ALA A 105 -1.31 -11.15 -0.71
CA ALA A 105 -0.66 -10.78 0.55
C ALA A 105 -1.68 -10.32 1.59
N LYS A 106 -1.38 -10.61 2.87
CA LYS A 106 -2.27 -10.26 3.99
C LYS A 106 -1.50 -9.56 5.09
N ILE A 107 -2.16 -8.66 5.79
CA ILE A 107 -1.68 -8.07 7.03
C ILE A 107 -2.41 -8.76 8.19
N GLU A 108 -1.74 -9.68 8.88
CA GLU A 108 -2.35 -10.44 10.00
C GLU A 108 -2.24 -9.69 11.31
N VAL A 109 -1.24 -8.81 11.45
CA VAL A 109 -1.01 -8.02 12.67
C VAL A 109 -2.10 -7.00 12.86
N GLU A 110 -2.58 -6.87 14.10
CA GLU A 110 -3.60 -5.91 14.50
C GLU A 110 -2.95 -4.75 15.28
N PRO A 111 -3.00 -3.51 14.75
CA PRO A 111 -2.49 -2.35 15.47
C PRO A 111 -3.41 -1.98 16.63
N ASP A 112 -2.86 -1.28 17.61
CA ASP A 112 -3.63 -0.85 18.78
C ASP A 112 -4.26 0.54 18.56
N THR A 113 -3.53 1.43 17.88
CA THR A 113 -3.97 2.80 17.60
C THR A 113 -5.07 2.84 16.54
N GLN A 114 -6.13 3.61 16.84
CA GLN A 114 -7.30 3.74 15.96
C GLN A 114 -6.94 4.21 14.53
N ASN A 115 -6.01 5.13 14.40
CA ASN A 115 -5.59 5.64 13.09
C ASN A 115 -4.91 4.55 12.25
N LEU A 116 -4.13 3.66 12.86
CA LEU A 116 -3.52 2.54 12.18
C LEU A 116 -4.51 1.43 11.83
N LYS A 117 -5.57 1.24 12.64
CA LYS A 117 -6.69 0.36 12.28
C LYS A 117 -7.39 0.85 11.01
N VAL A 118 -7.65 2.15 10.94
CA VAL A 118 -8.20 2.76 9.72
C VAL A 118 -7.25 2.59 8.53
N LEU A 119 -5.95 2.80 8.73
CA LEU A 119 -4.95 2.59 7.69
C LEU A 119 -4.94 1.12 7.22
N LYS A 120 -4.98 0.16 8.14
CA LYS A 120 -5.10 -1.27 7.81
C LYS A 120 -6.31 -1.55 6.92
N GLU A 121 -7.48 -1.04 7.30
CA GLU A 121 -8.69 -1.21 6.50
C GLU A 121 -8.56 -0.62 5.09
N LEU A 122 -7.95 0.56 4.97
CA LEU A 122 -7.72 1.21 3.68
C LEU A 122 -6.76 0.39 2.80
N LEU A 123 -5.69 -0.13 3.40
CA LEU A 123 -4.72 -0.98 2.70
C LEU A 123 -5.37 -2.29 2.22
N ILE A 124 -6.18 -2.93 3.07
CA ILE A 124 -6.92 -4.15 2.71
C ILE A 124 -7.93 -3.84 1.59
N LYS A 125 -8.66 -2.73 1.67
CA LYS A 125 -9.59 -2.31 0.59
C LYS A 125 -8.85 -2.05 -0.72
N MET A 126 -7.70 -1.40 -0.66
CA MET A 126 -6.86 -1.16 -1.83
C MET A 126 -6.36 -2.48 -2.42
N GLN A 127 -5.84 -3.38 -1.60
CA GLN A 127 -5.38 -4.70 -2.04
C GLN A 127 -6.52 -5.50 -2.69
N HIS A 128 -7.68 -5.54 -2.06
CA HIS A 128 -8.85 -6.22 -2.59
C HIS A 128 -9.29 -5.63 -3.93
N TYR A 129 -9.27 -4.30 -4.06
CA TYR A 129 -9.56 -3.65 -5.33
C TYR A 129 -8.55 -4.03 -6.43
N LEU A 130 -7.26 -4.07 -6.11
CA LEU A 130 -6.21 -4.47 -7.04
C LEU A 130 -6.35 -5.94 -7.44
N GLU A 131 -6.58 -6.82 -6.48
CA GLU A 131 -6.81 -8.26 -6.70
C GLU A 131 -7.99 -8.50 -7.65
N HIS A 132 -9.12 -7.81 -7.43
CA HIS A 132 -10.32 -8.00 -8.22
C HIS A 132 -10.30 -7.28 -9.56
N THR A 133 -9.50 -6.23 -9.68
CA THR A 133 -9.46 -5.43 -10.90
C THR A 133 -8.33 -5.86 -11.82
N ILE A 134 -7.14 -6.11 -11.28
CA ILE A 134 -5.94 -6.37 -12.09
C ILE A 134 -5.70 -7.88 -12.21
N ALA A 135 -5.21 -8.51 -11.14
CA ALA A 135 -4.92 -9.92 -11.06
C ALA A 135 -4.54 -10.33 -9.62
N ARG A 136 -4.63 -11.60 -9.27
CA ARG A 136 -4.06 -12.16 -8.03
C ARG A 136 -2.54 -12.20 -8.04
N ASP A 137 -1.96 -12.38 -9.21
CA ASP A 137 -0.52 -12.41 -9.45
C ASP A 137 -0.23 -11.56 -10.69
N ILE A 138 0.37 -10.40 -10.46
CA ILE A 138 0.71 -9.45 -11.53
C ILE A 138 1.83 -10.01 -12.41
N ASN A 139 2.75 -10.81 -11.86
CA ASN A 139 3.84 -11.38 -12.65
C ASN A 139 3.33 -12.35 -13.71
N ARG A 140 2.29 -13.12 -13.38
CA ARG A 140 1.61 -13.97 -14.36
C ARG A 140 0.90 -13.17 -15.44
N LEU A 141 0.31 -12.04 -15.06
CA LEU A 141 -0.30 -11.14 -16.05
C LEU A 141 0.78 -10.54 -16.97
N LEU A 142 1.88 -10.10 -16.39
CA LEU A 142 3.04 -9.59 -17.15
C LEU A 142 3.63 -10.66 -18.06
N PHE A 143 3.69 -11.92 -17.61
CA PHE A 143 4.13 -13.03 -18.43
C PHE A 143 3.23 -13.21 -19.66
N VAL A 144 1.91 -13.15 -19.52
CA VAL A 144 0.98 -13.23 -20.65
C VAL A 144 1.19 -12.05 -21.61
N ILE A 145 1.34 -10.84 -21.07
CA ILE A 145 1.63 -9.64 -21.87
C ILE A 145 2.95 -9.79 -22.63
N ASP A 146 3.98 -10.33 -21.98
CA ASP A 146 5.30 -10.52 -22.59
C ASP A 146 5.28 -11.61 -23.67
N SER A 147 4.47 -12.65 -23.47
CA SER A 147 4.19 -13.66 -24.49
C SER A 147 3.49 -13.02 -25.71
N PHE A 148 2.49 -12.18 -25.47
CA PHE A 148 1.80 -11.46 -26.55
C PHE A 148 2.74 -10.52 -27.33
N LYS A 149 3.67 -9.86 -26.65
CA LYS A 149 4.73 -9.06 -27.30
C LYS A 149 5.62 -9.90 -28.23
N LYS A 150 5.80 -11.17 -27.91
CA LYS A 150 6.57 -12.13 -28.69
C LYS A 150 5.71 -12.85 -29.74
N TYR A 151 4.48 -12.38 -29.95
CA TYR A 151 3.49 -12.98 -30.85
C TYR A 151 3.01 -14.37 -30.44
N ASP A 152 3.29 -14.80 -29.20
CA ASP A 152 2.69 -16.00 -28.62
C ASP A 152 1.36 -15.65 -27.95
N PHE A 153 0.29 -15.71 -28.72
CA PHE A 153 -1.07 -15.45 -28.27
C PHE A 153 -1.76 -16.69 -27.69
N THR A 154 -1.03 -17.78 -27.46
CA THR A 154 -1.56 -18.97 -26.80
C THR A 154 -1.49 -18.89 -25.29
N ALA A 155 -0.62 -18.04 -24.74
CA ALA A 155 -0.48 -17.81 -23.31
C ALA A 155 -1.80 -17.31 -22.70
N ARG A 156 -2.15 -17.85 -21.53
CA ARG A 156 -3.36 -17.45 -20.78
C ARG A 156 -3.04 -17.25 -19.32
N PHE A 157 -3.73 -16.31 -18.69
CA PHE A 157 -3.74 -16.19 -17.25
C PHE A 157 -4.57 -17.36 -16.67
N PRO A 158 -3.99 -18.17 -15.77
CA PRO A 158 -4.69 -19.32 -15.22
C PRO A 158 -5.81 -18.88 -14.27
N ASN A 159 -6.98 -19.49 -14.37
CA ASN A 159 -8.15 -19.20 -13.55
C ASN A 159 -8.44 -17.68 -13.46
N PRO A 160 -8.74 -17.02 -14.57
CA PRO A 160 -8.96 -15.58 -14.60
C PRO A 160 -10.17 -15.23 -13.74
N TYR A 161 -9.97 -14.28 -12.84
CA TYR A 161 -10.98 -13.84 -11.88
C TYR A 161 -11.11 -12.31 -11.91
N ALA A 162 -9.98 -11.61 -11.97
CA ALA A 162 -9.93 -10.17 -12.01
C ALA A 162 -10.26 -9.64 -13.42
N LYS A 163 -10.87 -8.46 -13.47
CA LYS A 163 -11.36 -7.87 -14.72
C LYS A 163 -10.31 -7.79 -15.82
N ILE A 164 -9.09 -7.33 -15.48
CA ILE A 164 -8.00 -7.21 -16.45
C ILE A 164 -7.50 -8.59 -16.88
N ALA A 165 -7.38 -9.54 -15.96
CA ALA A 165 -6.96 -10.90 -16.30
C ALA A 165 -7.97 -11.60 -17.22
N VAL A 166 -9.26 -11.41 -16.99
CA VAL A 166 -10.34 -11.91 -17.88
C VAL A 166 -10.23 -11.26 -19.24
N ALA A 167 -10.20 -9.93 -19.28
CA ALA A 167 -10.10 -9.17 -20.54
C ALA A 167 -8.84 -9.51 -21.34
N MET A 168 -7.72 -9.81 -20.65
CA MET A 168 -6.48 -10.23 -21.31
C MET A 168 -6.63 -11.61 -21.96
N ASN A 169 -7.32 -12.56 -21.31
CA ASN A 169 -7.60 -13.86 -21.89
C ASN A 169 -8.56 -13.74 -23.09
N GLU A 170 -9.61 -12.94 -22.95
CA GLU A 170 -10.54 -12.63 -24.04
C GLU A 170 -9.82 -12.01 -25.24
N LEU A 171 -8.94 -11.03 -24.98
CA LEU A 171 -8.08 -10.46 -26.01
C LEU A 171 -7.20 -11.52 -26.69
N GLY A 172 -6.59 -12.42 -25.90
CA GLY A 172 -5.81 -13.53 -26.44
C GLY A 172 -6.65 -14.48 -27.31
N ASP A 173 -7.89 -14.75 -26.89
CA ASP A 173 -8.82 -15.59 -27.67
C ASP A 173 -9.20 -14.91 -28.97
N GLU A 174 -9.56 -13.62 -28.93
CA GLU A 174 -9.89 -12.84 -30.11
C GLU A 174 -8.73 -12.74 -31.10
N ILE A 175 -7.49 -12.46 -30.60
CA ILE A 175 -6.30 -12.42 -31.44
C ILE A 175 -6.03 -13.80 -32.05
N SER A 176 -6.14 -14.87 -31.24
CA SER A 176 -5.92 -16.24 -31.71
C SER A 176 -6.94 -16.64 -32.77
N ALA A 177 -8.19 -16.25 -32.57
CA ALA A 177 -9.28 -16.46 -33.54
C ALA A 177 -8.99 -15.70 -34.84
N LEU A 178 -8.62 -14.43 -34.75
CA LEU A 178 -8.29 -13.57 -35.88
C LEU A 178 -7.09 -14.07 -36.66
N LEU A 179 -6.03 -14.55 -35.96
CA LEU A 179 -4.86 -15.17 -36.59
C LEU A 179 -5.20 -16.49 -37.28
N ARG A 180 -6.03 -17.35 -36.64
CA ARG A 180 -6.51 -18.61 -37.25
C ARG A 180 -7.35 -18.32 -38.50
N GLN A 181 -8.22 -17.32 -38.43
CA GLN A 181 -9.02 -16.90 -39.57
C GLN A 181 -8.14 -16.37 -40.70
N SER A 182 -7.13 -15.53 -40.38
CA SER A 182 -6.19 -15.00 -41.33
C SER A 182 -5.32 -16.12 -41.98
N TYR A 183 -4.88 -17.08 -41.16
CA TYR A 183 -4.16 -18.26 -41.63
C TYR A 183 -5.03 -19.14 -42.53
N GLY A 184 -6.28 -19.41 -42.10
CA GLY A 184 -7.25 -20.14 -42.88
C GLY A 184 -7.52 -19.47 -44.24
N THR A 185 -7.63 -18.15 -44.22
CA THR A 185 -7.79 -17.35 -45.45
C THR A 185 -6.54 -17.41 -46.32
N GLY A 186 -5.33 -17.40 -45.71
CA GLY A 186 -4.07 -17.61 -46.42
C GLY A 186 -3.96 -18.98 -47.08
N LEU A 187 -4.35 -20.05 -46.36
CA LEU A 187 -4.38 -21.41 -46.92
C LEU A 187 -5.43 -21.57 -48.01
N MET A 188 -6.62 -20.96 -47.82
CA MET A 188 -7.61 -20.91 -48.90
C MET A 188 -7.09 -20.16 -50.13
N LEU A 189 -6.34 -19.09 -49.90
CA LEU A 189 -5.70 -18.32 -50.95
C LEU A 189 -4.64 -19.12 -51.66
N GLU A 190 -3.81 -19.88 -50.92
CA GLU A 190 -2.79 -20.78 -51.46
C GLU A 190 -3.43 -21.89 -52.32
N ASN A 191 -4.48 -22.55 -51.79
CA ASN A 191 -5.24 -23.53 -52.54
C ASN A 191 -5.92 -22.94 -53.76
N SER A 192 -6.51 -21.74 -53.61
CA SER A 192 -7.13 -21.05 -54.73
C SER A 192 -6.10 -20.61 -55.80
N SER A 193 -4.91 -20.22 -55.34
CA SER A 193 -3.79 -19.92 -56.27
C SER A 193 -3.33 -21.16 -57.03
N GLN A 194 -3.29 -22.33 -56.35
CA GLN A 194 -2.93 -23.62 -56.95
C GLN A 194 -3.98 -24.04 -57.98
N GLU A 195 -5.28 -23.93 -57.64
CA GLU A 195 -6.39 -24.17 -58.58
C GLU A 195 -6.37 -23.18 -59.76
N LEU A 196 -6.01 -21.91 -59.50
CA LEU A 196 -5.83 -20.92 -60.55
C LEU A 196 -4.69 -21.28 -61.50
N LEU A 197 -3.55 -21.76 -60.96
CA LEU A 197 -2.43 -22.23 -61.76
C LEU A 197 -2.80 -23.45 -62.65
N GLU A 198 -3.57 -24.38 -62.08
CA GLU A 198 -4.10 -25.53 -62.79
C GLU A 198 -5.10 -25.10 -63.89
N ASN A 199 -6.00 -24.19 -63.54
CA ASN A 199 -6.97 -23.60 -64.49
C ASN A 199 -6.27 -22.76 -65.56
N VAL A 200 -5.21 -21.99 -65.23
CA VAL A 200 -4.39 -21.26 -66.23
C VAL A 200 -3.66 -22.23 -67.18
N ASN A 201 -3.21 -23.39 -66.66
CA ASN A 201 -2.66 -24.45 -67.53
C ASN A 201 -3.72 -25.08 -68.45
N ILE A 202 -4.94 -25.26 -67.94
CA ILE A 202 -6.08 -25.72 -68.72
C ILE A 202 -6.53 -24.62 -69.71
N LEU A 203 -6.49 -23.33 -69.28
CA LEU A 203 -6.84 -22.17 -70.14
C LEU A 203 -5.79 -21.88 -71.23
N ASN A 204 -4.50 -22.18 -70.97
CA ASN A 204 -3.49 -22.14 -72.02
C ASN A 204 -3.80 -23.12 -73.21
N GLN A 205 -4.66 -24.08 -72.93
CA GLN A 205 -5.20 -24.96 -74.00
C GLN A 205 -6.42 -24.41 -74.70
N SER A 206 -7.04 -23.37 -74.13
CA SER A 206 -8.29 -22.78 -74.69
C SER A 206 -8.13 -21.24 -74.79
N SER A 207 -7.45 -20.80 -75.87
CA SER A 207 -6.95 -19.42 -76.05
C SER A 207 -7.99 -18.30 -76.15
N ASN A 208 -9.28 -18.50 -75.89
CA ASN A 208 -10.31 -17.47 -76.04
C ASN A 208 -11.11 -17.09 -74.80
N SER A 209 -10.83 -17.75 -73.66
CA SER A 209 -11.56 -17.37 -72.41
C SER A 209 -10.68 -16.65 -71.39
N ALA A 210 -9.39 -16.50 -71.68
CA ALA A 210 -8.39 -16.02 -70.72
C ALA A 210 -8.54 -14.52 -70.33
N ALA A 211 -9.03 -13.67 -71.25
CA ALA A 211 -9.12 -12.24 -70.98
C ALA A 211 -10.19 -11.89 -69.92
N ALA A 212 -11.36 -12.53 -69.99
CA ALA A 212 -12.43 -12.28 -69.00
C ALA A 212 -12.07 -12.83 -67.60
N SER A 213 -11.36 -14.00 -67.55
CA SER A 213 -10.94 -14.60 -66.25
C SER A 213 -9.77 -13.83 -65.61
N LEU A 214 -8.95 -13.14 -66.42
CA LEU A 214 -7.86 -12.27 -65.90
C LEU A 214 -8.38 -10.99 -65.25
N GLU A 215 -9.47 -10.40 -65.77
CA GLU A 215 -10.10 -9.22 -65.18
C GLU A 215 -10.73 -9.59 -63.81
N GLU A 216 -11.33 -10.77 -63.71
CA GLU A 216 -11.96 -11.25 -62.47
C GLU A 216 -10.89 -11.59 -61.41
N THR A 217 -9.73 -12.12 -61.84
CA THR A 217 -8.58 -12.44 -60.95
C THR A 217 -7.89 -11.17 -60.43
N ALA A 218 -7.76 -10.13 -61.26
CA ALA A 218 -7.19 -8.84 -60.85
C ALA A 218 -8.08 -8.13 -59.79
N ALA A 219 -9.42 -8.18 -59.97
CA ALA A 219 -10.36 -7.62 -58.96
C ALA A 219 -10.27 -8.35 -57.60
N ALA A 220 -10.10 -9.69 -57.62
CA ALA A 220 -9.94 -10.48 -56.39
C ALA A 220 -8.62 -10.14 -55.67
N LEU A 221 -7.53 -9.89 -56.40
CA LEU A 221 -6.25 -9.46 -55.85
C LEU A 221 -6.31 -8.05 -55.23
N GLU A 222 -7.09 -7.10 -55.82
CA GLU A 222 -7.31 -5.79 -55.21
C GLU A 222 -8.07 -5.88 -53.91
N GLU A 223 -9.08 -6.75 -53.84
CA GLU A 223 -9.86 -6.99 -52.61
C GLU A 223 -9.01 -7.64 -51.50
N ILE A 224 -8.13 -8.60 -51.87
CA ILE A 224 -7.15 -9.21 -50.98
C ILE A 224 -6.14 -8.16 -50.48
N THR A 225 -5.64 -7.31 -51.38
CA THR A 225 -4.71 -6.23 -51.05
C THR A 225 -5.35 -5.23 -50.04
N SER A 226 -6.62 -4.86 -50.29
CA SER A 226 -7.38 -4.03 -49.38
C SER A 226 -7.58 -4.69 -48.00
N THR A 227 -7.82 -6.00 -48.00
CA THR A 227 -7.97 -6.78 -46.76
C THR A 227 -6.65 -6.89 -45.98
N VAL A 228 -5.52 -7.07 -46.69
CA VAL A 228 -4.17 -7.09 -46.08
C VAL A 228 -3.81 -5.72 -45.47
N ILE A 229 -4.14 -4.63 -46.16
CA ILE A 229 -3.96 -3.26 -45.62
C ILE A 229 -4.83 -3.05 -44.37
N SER A 230 -6.08 -3.52 -44.39
CA SER A 230 -6.97 -3.46 -43.21
C SER A 230 -6.43 -4.26 -42.01
N ASN A 231 -5.87 -5.46 -42.30
CA ASN A 231 -5.26 -6.27 -41.24
C ASN A 231 -3.97 -5.63 -40.70
N ALA A 232 -3.15 -5.00 -41.51
CA ALA A 232 -1.97 -4.25 -41.08
C ALA A 232 -2.38 -3.08 -40.13
N ASN A 233 -3.42 -2.34 -40.49
CA ASN A 233 -3.95 -1.28 -39.64
C ASN A 233 -4.50 -1.82 -38.28
N ASN A 234 -5.12 -2.99 -38.29
CA ASN A 234 -5.58 -3.64 -37.06
C ASN A 234 -4.42 -4.05 -36.15
N VAL A 235 -3.32 -4.56 -36.71
CA VAL A 235 -2.09 -4.90 -35.93
C VAL A 235 -1.47 -3.64 -35.31
N GLU A 236 -1.44 -2.52 -36.05
CA GLU A 236 -0.95 -1.24 -35.51
C GLU A 236 -1.84 -0.75 -34.36
N LEU A 237 -3.15 -0.85 -34.48
CA LEU A 237 -4.12 -0.53 -33.40
C LEU A 237 -3.88 -1.38 -32.15
N MET A 238 -3.65 -2.67 -32.32
CA MET A 238 -3.36 -3.60 -31.21
C MET A 238 -2.06 -3.27 -30.49
N THR A 239 -1.01 -2.88 -31.23
CA THR A 239 0.25 -2.42 -30.65
C THR A 239 0.03 -1.16 -29.79
N ARG A 240 -0.78 -0.23 -30.27
CA ARG A 240 -1.13 0.97 -29.51
C ARG A 240 -1.88 0.65 -28.22
N PHE A 241 -2.90 -0.22 -28.28
CA PHE A 241 -3.63 -0.65 -27.07
C PHE A 241 -2.71 -1.37 -26.07
N SER A 242 -1.79 -2.21 -26.54
CA SER A 242 -0.81 -2.86 -25.66
C SER A 242 0.08 -1.85 -24.93
N ASN A 243 0.50 -0.80 -25.61
CA ASN A 243 1.27 0.29 -25.00
C ASN A 243 0.41 1.10 -24.01
N GLU A 244 -0.86 1.35 -24.30
CA GLU A 244 -1.78 2.03 -23.37
C GLU A 244 -2.00 1.23 -22.09
N VAL A 245 -2.16 -0.09 -22.18
CA VAL A 245 -2.26 -0.99 -21.02
C VAL A 245 -0.98 -0.96 -20.20
N SER A 246 0.19 -1.03 -20.84
CA SER A 246 1.50 -0.93 -20.17
C SER A 246 1.65 0.41 -19.42
N ASN A 247 1.28 1.51 -20.06
CA ASN A 247 1.32 2.85 -19.45
C ASN A 247 0.31 2.98 -18.28
N SER A 248 -0.86 2.38 -18.41
CA SER A 248 -1.87 2.36 -17.34
C SER A 248 -1.38 1.58 -16.12
N ALA A 249 -0.69 0.46 -16.33
CA ALA A 249 -0.07 -0.32 -15.26
C ALA A 249 1.04 0.48 -14.53
N LYS A 250 1.89 1.18 -15.30
CA LYS A 250 2.91 2.08 -14.73
C LYS A 250 2.30 3.22 -13.93
N LYS A 251 1.20 3.81 -14.45
CA LYS A 251 0.49 4.88 -13.76
C LYS A 251 -0.17 4.40 -12.47
N GLY A 252 -0.72 3.18 -12.47
CA GLY A 252 -1.24 2.54 -11.27
C GLY A 252 -0.15 2.33 -10.20
N GLN A 253 1.03 1.90 -10.60
CA GLN A 253 2.18 1.77 -9.71
C GLN A 253 2.64 3.12 -9.13
N GLN A 254 2.67 4.18 -9.95
CA GLN A 254 2.98 5.53 -9.47
C GLN A 254 1.93 6.04 -8.47
N LEU A 255 0.65 5.80 -8.74
CA LEU A 255 -0.44 6.19 -7.82
C LEU A 255 -0.33 5.46 -6.48
N ALA A 256 -0.01 4.16 -6.50
CA ALA A 256 0.23 3.38 -5.29
C ALA A 256 1.39 3.97 -4.46
N ASN A 257 2.50 4.31 -5.11
CA ASN A 257 3.63 4.96 -4.44
C ASN A 257 3.27 6.36 -3.88
N GLN A 258 2.51 7.15 -4.63
CA GLN A 258 2.03 8.46 -4.15
C GLN A 258 1.09 8.32 -2.96
N THR A 259 0.23 7.31 -2.96
CA THR A 259 -0.67 7.02 -1.84
C THR A 259 0.13 6.62 -0.59
N THR A 260 1.17 5.80 -0.76
CA THR A 260 2.07 5.44 0.34
C THR A 260 2.76 6.68 0.93
N ASN A 261 3.31 7.54 0.07
CA ASN A 261 3.96 8.78 0.53
C ASN A 261 2.97 9.73 1.23
N ALA A 262 1.75 9.85 0.71
CA ALA A 262 0.71 10.66 1.35
C ALA A 262 0.29 10.08 2.72
N MET A 263 0.29 8.77 2.88
CA MET A 263 0.04 8.12 4.18
C MET A 263 1.17 8.34 5.17
N ASP A 264 2.41 8.37 4.71
CA ASP A 264 3.56 8.75 5.54
C ASP A 264 3.47 10.22 6.00
N GLU A 265 3.05 11.13 5.12
CA GLU A 265 2.79 12.52 5.49
C GLU A 265 1.66 12.66 6.50
N ILE A 266 0.56 11.94 6.32
CA ILE A 266 -0.56 11.90 7.27
C ILE A 266 -0.10 11.36 8.63
N ASN A 267 0.68 10.29 8.65
CA ASN A 267 1.23 9.73 9.89
C ASN A 267 2.12 10.74 10.62
N ASN A 268 2.97 11.46 9.90
CA ASN A 268 3.78 12.54 10.44
C ASN A 268 2.92 13.68 11.01
N GLN A 269 1.82 14.02 10.32
CA GLN A 269 0.90 15.06 10.79
C GLN A 269 0.15 14.63 12.05
N VAL A 270 -0.28 13.38 12.11
CA VAL A 270 -0.93 12.78 13.30
C VAL A 270 0.03 12.78 14.50
N ASN A 271 1.30 12.45 14.28
CA ASN A 271 2.31 12.54 15.34
C ASN A 271 2.46 13.96 15.89
N ARG A 272 2.48 14.98 15.01
CA ARG A 272 2.50 16.39 15.41
C ARG A 272 1.26 16.80 16.18
N ILE A 273 0.09 16.27 15.80
CA ILE A 273 -1.17 16.53 16.55
C ILE A 273 -1.09 15.89 17.93
N ASN A 274 -0.57 14.67 18.06
CA ASN A 274 -0.38 14.03 19.35
C ASN A 274 0.60 14.78 20.25
N GLU A 275 1.68 15.30 19.69
CA GLU A 275 2.60 16.20 20.41
C GLU A 275 1.89 17.47 20.90
N ALA A 276 1.09 18.10 20.05
CA ALA A 276 0.31 19.28 20.44
C ALA A 276 -0.71 18.98 21.53
N ILE A 277 -1.41 17.82 21.46
CA ILE A 277 -2.33 17.36 22.49
C ILE A 277 -1.60 17.13 23.81
N ALA A 278 -0.41 16.52 23.77
CA ALA A 278 0.40 16.33 24.98
C ALA A 278 0.80 17.66 25.64
N VAL A 279 1.11 18.67 24.84
CA VAL A 279 1.38 20.05 25.34
C VAL A 279 0.12 20.67 25.94
N ILE A 280 -1.05 20.48 25.33
CA ILE A 280 -2.33 20.97 25.84
C ILE A 280 -2.67 20.29 27.19
N ASP A 281 -2.48 18.99 27.30
CA ASP A 281 -2.69 18.24 28.55
C ASP A 281 -1.75 18.72 29.66
N GLN A 282 -0.48 19.01 29.30
CA GLN A 282 0.48 19.59 30.24
C GLN A 282 0.06 21.00 30.73
N ILE A 283 -0.44 21.83 29.82
CA ILE A 283 -0.97 23.17 30.15
C ILE A 283 -2.23 23.03 31.02
N ALA A 284 -3.16 22.13 30.68
CA ALA A 284 -4.36 21.88 31.43
C ALA A 284 -4.04 21.38 32.85
N PHE A 285 -3.06 20.48 32.97
CA PHE A 285 -2.56 20.02 34.26
C PHE A 285 -1.94 21.17 35.10
N GLN A 286 -1.11 22.02 34.47
CA GLN A 286 -0.52 23.19 35.11
C GLN A 286 -1.60 24.19 35.58
N THR A 287 -2.63 24.38 34.76
CA THR A 287 -3.74 25.30 35.07
C THR A 287 -4.63 24.76 36.24
N ASN A 288 -4.82 23.42 36.29
CA ASN A 288 -5.55 22.77 37.37
C ASN A 288 -4.80 22.79 38.72
N ILE A 289 -3.46 22.91 38.68
CA ILE A 289 -2.63 23.03 39.90
C ILE A 289 -2.64 24.49 40.43
N LEU A 290 -2.87 25.47 39.55
CA LEU A 290 -2.88 26.90 39.90
C LEU A 290 -4.25 27.45 40.31
N SER A 291 -5.29 26.64 40.18
CA SER A 291 -6.69 26.92 40.62
C SER A 291 -6.99 26.26 41.94
#